data_deacdc4482d589b4ba6ef32b1b9a3081
#
_entry.id   deacdc4482d589b4ba6ef32b1b9a3081
#
_cell.length_a   1.000
_cell.length_b   1.000
_cell.length_c   1.000
_cell.angle_alpha   90.00
_cell.angle_beta   90.00
_cell.angle_gamma   90.00
#
_symmetry.space_group_name_H-M   'P 1'
#
loop_
_entity.id
_entity.type
_entity.pdbx_description
1 polymer ?
#
loop_
_entity_poly.entity_id
_entity_poly.type
_entity_poly.pdbx_seq_one_letter_code
_entity_poly.pdbx_strand_id
1 'polypeptide(L)'
;YELAFYHNCDGGCRSWTTVTVGLADAGQPPSHLIPTRLGVVFPNPARDWHGRQAWAVELTYATLAEEAYWGIDDLAVRAQTGVVQGLRVLVRVDYAPGQSLPPAGDAIALDRYLGYVRRLARDARLAGVYGYIIGSGANSAGSNSLAPERPVTPEWYARVFNGYDTEPGRIDNVLAVVRSENPMAQVLVGPITPWNEDQNGRRPYAVDAPWLNYMNTLVAALDTAARIRAQAGVPLMAPDGFAVQAPGRPELIDGDGGREPRLDLALPEWEGAQAGFRVYEQWQGIVNRYRHTAGLPLYITAANTYHPAEGATPSENYPAGWLTTALEVVNEEPQIAAIIWFIDAFPHDDQWDFFSLTERRGQMAVAEEEFDSLLQLAP
;
A
#
# COMPACT_ATOMS: atom_id res chain seq x y z
N TYR A 1 -21.94 23.91 -7.19
CA TYR A 1 -22.94 23.12 -7.90
C TYR A 1 -24.31 23.38 -7.27
N GLU A 2 -25.32 23.72 -8.07
CA GLU A 2 -26.71 23.78 -7.62
C GLU A 2 -27.35 22.42 -7.81
N LEU A 3 -27.80 21.79 -6.72
CA LEU A 3 -28.59 20.57 -6.77
C LEU A 3 -30.07 20.96 -6.60
N ALA A 4 -30.87 20.70 -7.63
CA ALA A 4 -32.30 20.88 -7.57
C ALA A 4 -32.98 19.56 -7.17
N PHE A 5 -33.69 19.56 -6.04
CA PHE A 5 -34.50 18.42 -5.61
C PHE A 5 -35.94 18.64 -6.06
N TYR A 6 -36.50 17.66 -6.78
CA TYR A 6 -37.91 17.63 -7.14
C TYR A 6 -38.69 16.86 -6.10
N HIS A 7 -39.62 17.54 -5.44
CA HIS A 7 -40.68 16.86 -4.70
C HIS A 7 -41.91 16.65 -5.61
N ASN A 8 -42.19 15.39 -5.88
CA ASN A 8 -43.45 15.03 -6.58
C ASN A 8 -44.52 14.84 -5.54
N CYS A 9 -45.44 15.80 -5.41
CA CYS A 9 -46.64 15.62 -4.62
C CYS A 9 -47.78 15.22 -5.57
N ASP A 10 -48.49 14.14 -5.29
CA ASP A 10 -49.71 13.81 -5.97
C ASP A 10 -50.69 14.98 -5.80
N GLY A 11 -50.94 15.75 -6.87
CA GLY A 11 -51.82 16.89 -6.85
C GLY A 11 -51.27 18.23 -7.33
N GLY A 12 -50.09 18.26 -7.99
CA GLY A 12 -49.66 19.42 -8.75
C GLY A 12 -48.79 20.45 -7.99
N CYS A 13 -48.29 20.14 -6.83
CA CYS A 13 -47.32 20.99 -6.13
C CYS A 13 -45.95 20.92 -6.80
N ARG A 14 -45.44 22.02 -7.33
CA ARG A 14 -44.07 22.19 -7.74
C ARG A 14 -43.35 23.06 -6.71
N SER A 15 -42.71 22.47 -5.72
CA SER A 15 -41.81 23.20 -4.82
C SER A 15 -40.34 22.95 -5.27
N TRP A 16 -39.60 23.99 -5.44
CA TRP A 16 -38.19 23.95 -5.73
C TRP A 16 -37.44 24.26 -4.44
N THR A 17 -36.57 23.38 -4.01
CA THR A 17 -35.58 23.72 -2.99
C THR A 17 -34.21 23.66 -3.66
N THR A 18 -33.62 24.81 -3.86
CA THR A 18 -32.24 24.90 -4.31
C THR A 18 -31.35 24.80 -3.08
N VAL A 19 -30.61 23.71 -2.95
CA VAL A 19 -29.54 23.62 -1.99
C VAL A 19 -28.28 24.01 -2.74
N THR A 20 -27.72 25.18 -2.44
CA THR A 20 -26.37 25.53 -2.90
C THR A 20 -25.41 24.71 -2.05
N VAL A 21 -24.96 23.57 -2.59
CA VAL A 21 -23.80 22.89 -2.05
C VAL A 21 -22.60 23.69 -2.51
N GLY A 22 -22.15 24.63 -1.67
CA GLY A 22 -20.78 25.07 -1.75
C GLY A 22 -19.96 23.79 -1.58
N LEU A 23 -19.14 23.43 -2.59
CA LEU A 23 -17.93 22.72 -2.26
C LEU A 23 -17.26 23.65 -1.25
N ALA A 24 -17.31 23.33 0.05
CA ALA A 24 -16.22 23.73 0.93
C ALA A 24 -14.99 23.37 0.10
N ASP A 25 -14.16 24.35 -0.24
CA ASP A 25 -12.92 24.12 -0.95
C ASP A 25 -12.41 22.77 -0.48
N ALA A 26 -12.24 21.82 -1.38
CA ALA A 26 -11.67 20.51 -1.04
C ALA A 26 -10.39 20.89 -0.35
N GLY A 27 -10.45 20.96 1.01
CA GLY A 27 -9.65 21.88 1.79
C GLY A 27 -8.20 21.69 1.40
N GLN A 28 -7.56 22.75 0.92
CA GLN A 28 -6.10 22.70 0.95
C GLN A 28 -5.75 22.20 2.35
N PRO A 29 -4.94 21.15 2.46
CA PRO A 29 -4.53 20.65 3.77
C PRO A 29 -4.05 21.89 4.55
N PRO A 30 -4.43 22.00 5.84
CA PRO A 30 -4.13 23.19 6.62
C PRO A 30 -2.69 23.62 6.35
N SER A 31 -2.45 24.87 6.01
CA SER A 31 -1.19 25.40 5.50
C SER A 31 0.02 25.26 6.46
N HIS A 32 -0.16 24.52 7.55
CA HIS A 32 0.79 24.36 8.66
C HIS A 32 0.90 22.91 9.17
N LEU A 33 0.56 21.89 8.35
CA LEU A 33 0.79 20.53 8.77
C LEU A 33 2.29 20.20 8.80
N ILE A 34 2.72 19.59 9.89
CA ILE A 34 4.12 19.14 10.06
C ILE A 34 4.26 17.73 9.46
N PRO A 35 5.09 17.54 8.42
CA PRO A 35 5.28 16.22 7.83
C PRO A 35 5.81 15.21 8.84
N THR A 36 5.31 13.97 8.75
CA THR A 36 5.90 12.81 9.41
C THR A 36 6.00 11.65 8.43
N ARG A 37 6.91 10.70 8.70
CA ARG A 37 6.99 9.44 7.94
C ARG A 37 6.04 8.37 8.50
N LEU A 38 5.42 8.64 9.66
CA LEU A 38 4.48 7.72 10.30
C LEU A 38 3.15 7.69 9.56
N GLY A 39 2.51 6.54 9.53
CA GLY A 39 1.19 6.36 8.93
C GLY A 39 0.51 5.08 9.36
N VAL A 40 -0.70 4.85 8.84
CA VAL A 40 -1.51 3.67 9.13
C VAL A 40 -2.22 3.14 7.89
N VAL A 41 -2.55 1.86 7.91
CA VAL A 41 -3.52 1.27 6.98
C VAL A 41 -4.92 1.44 7.59
N PHE A 42 -5.88 1.90 6.79
CA PHE A 42 -7.27 2.18 7.20
C PHE A 42 -7.36 3.15 8.39
N PRO A 43 -7.06 4.43 8.18
CA PRO A 43 -7.08 5.41 9.26
C PRO A 43 -8.46 5.49 9.91
N ASN A 44 -8.50 5.46 11.24
CA ASN A 44 -9.71 5.74 11.99
C ASN A 44 -10.14 7.21 11.75
N PRO A 45 -11.36 7.46 11.26
CA PRO A 45 -11.85 8.82 11.04
C PRO A 45 -11.84 9.71 12.30
N ALA A 46 -11.85 9.11 13.49
CA ALA A 46 -11.85 9.83 14.76
C ALA A 46 -10.44 10.06 15.34
N ARG A 47 -9.37 9.58 14.69
CA ARG A 47 -7.99 9.74 15.20
C ARG A 47 -7.57 11.21 15.14
N ASP A 48 -7.03 11.71 16.24
CA ASP A 48 -6.36 13.01 16.28
C ASP A 48 -4.93 12.87 15.73
N TRP A 49 -4.65 13.53 14.64
CA TRP A 49 -3.33 13.54 14.00
C TRP A 49 -2.40 14.63 14.55
N HIS A 50 -2.81 15.38 15.56
CA HIS A 50 -2.01 16.43 16.23
C HIS A 50 -1.34 17.43 15.26
N GLY A 51 -2.02 17.76 14.16
CA GLY A 51 -1.45 18.66 13.14
C GLY A 51 -0.35 18.03 12.29
N ARG A 52 -0.20 16.71 12.28
CA ARG A 52 0.76 16.00 11.46
C ARG A 52 0.21 15.66 10.08
N GLN A 53 1.04 15.84 9.06
CA GLN A 53 0.80 15.28 7.74
C GLN A 53 1.35 13.86 7.68
N ALA A 54 0.57 12.93 8.16
CA ALA A 54 0.91 11.51 8.18
C ALA A 54 0.49 10.78 6.89
N TRP A 55 0.75 9.49 6.83
CA TRP A 55 0.41 8.65 5.68
C TRP A 55 -0.79 7.75 5.98
N ALA A 56 -1.56 7.46 4.94
CA ALA A 56 -2.65 6.50 4.99
C ALA A 56 -2.59 5.56 3.80
N VAL A 57 -2.97 4.30 4.00
CA VAL A 57 -3.19 3.34 2.91
C VAL A 57 -4.63 2.88 2.95
N GLU A 58 -5.32 3.04 1.84
CA GLU A 58 -6.65 2.51 1.57
C GLU A 58 -6.59 1.37 0.55
N LEU A 59 -7.62 0.54 0.51
CA LEU A 59 -7.69 -0.62 -0.37
C LEU A 59 -8.98 -0.61 -1.21
N THR A 60 -8.85 -1.08 -2.45
CA THR A 60 -9.98 -1.34 -3.33
C THR A 60 -9.70 -2.52 -4.27
N TYR A 61 -10.76 -3.11 -4.82
CA TYR A 61 -10.68 -4.24 -5.72
C TYR A 61 -11.40 -3.96 -7.04
N ALA A 62 -10.73 -4.24 -8.17
CA ALA A 62 -11.29 -3.98 -9.49
C ALA A 62 -12.57 -4.79 -9.78
N THR A 63 -12.67 -6.00 -9.22
CA THR A 63 -13.86 -6.85 -9.39
C THR A 63 -15.04 -6.42 -8.53
N LEU A 64 -14.82 -5.58 -7.50
CA LEU A 64 -15.83 -5.08 -6.59
C LEU A 64 -16.19 -3.61 -6.84
N ALA A 65 -15.93 -3.10 -8.02
CA ALA A 65 -16.06 -1.67 -8.36
C ALA A 65 -17.41 -1.04 -7.99
N GLU A 66 -18.50 -1.79 -8.11
CA GLU A 66 -19.88 -1.34 -7.85
C GLU A 66 -20.45 -1.87 -6.52
N GLU A 67 -19.64 -2.60 -5.75
CA GLU A 67 -20.11 -3.15 -4.47
C GLU A 67 -20.13 -2.08 -3.38
N ALA A 68 -21.01 -2.27 -2.39
CA ALA A 68 -21.15 -1.36 -1.25
C ALA A 68 -19.88 -1.25 -0.41
N TYR A 69 -19.10 -2.32 -0.35
CA TYR A 69 -17.79 -2.38 0.32
C TYR A 69 -16.68 -2.60 -0.70
N TRP A 70 -15.56 -1.92 -0.50
CA TRP A 70 -14.37 -2.00 -1.36
C TRP A 70 -14.56 -1.45 -2.78
N GLY A 71 -15.78 -1.00 -3.15
CA GLY A 71 -16.05 -0.35 -4.42
C GLY A 71 -15.56 1.10 -4.47
N ILE A 72 -15.80 1.78 -5.60
CA ILE A 72 -15.31 3.15 -5.82
C ILE A 72 -15.95 4.14 -4.87
N ASP A 73 -17.26 4.01 -4.60
CA ASP A 73 -17.97 4.97 -3.75
C ASP A 73 -17.53 4.87 -2.28
N ASP A 74 -17.37 3.66 -1.76
CA ASP A 74 -16.83 3.40 -0.43
C ASP A 74 -15.39 3.91 -0.30
N LEU A 75 -14.54 3.58 -1.28
CA LEU A 75 -13.17 4.10 -1.32
C LEU A 75 -13.14 5.63 -1.31
N ALA A 76 -13.99 6.27 -2.13
CA ALA A 76 -14.00 7.72 -2.23
C ALA A 76 -14.32 8.39 -0.89
N VAL A 77 -15.26 7.83 -0.11
CA VAL A 77 -15.58 8.34 1.23
C VAL A 77 -14.38 8.20 2.16
N ARG A 78 -13.74 7.02 2.21
CA ARG A 78 -12.59 6.76 3.07
C ARG A 78 -11.39 7.62 2.69
N ALA A 79 -11.04 7.68 1.40
CA ALA A 79 -9.92 8.47 0.91
C ALA A 79 -10.13 9.98 1.13
N GLN A 80 -11.34 10.51 0.86
CA GLN A 80 -11.64 11.93 1.12
C GLN A 80 -11.54 12.27 2.60
N THR A 81 -11.98 11.40 3.50
CA THR A 81 -11.84 11.59 4.94
C THR A 81 -10.37 11.76 5.31
N GLY A 82 -9.48 10.88 4.83
CA GLY A 82 -8.05 11.01 5.07
C GLY A 82 -7.46 12.31 4.48
N VAL A 83 -7.81 12.65 3.25
CA VAL A 83 -7.33 13.90 2.61
C VAL A 83 -7.77 15.14 3.38
N VAL A 84 -9.03 15.20 3.84
CA VAL A 84 -9.55 16.31 4.65
C VAL A 84 -8.81 16.42 5.99
N GLN A 85 -8.41 15.30 6.58
CA GLN A 85 -7.56 15.26 7.78
C GLN A 85 -6.10 15.67 7.51
N GLY A 86 -5.73 15.93 6.25
CA GLY A 86 -4.38 16.32 5.86
C GLY A 86 -3.42 15.15 5.63
N LEU A 87 -3.93 13.91 5.54
CA LEU A 87 -3.11 12.74 5.29
C LEU A 87 -2.68 12.63 3.81
N ARG A 88 -1.52 12.06 3.59
CA ARG A 88 -1.07 11.61 2.27
C ARG A 88 -1.65 10.22 2.01
N VAL A 89 -2.74 10.17 1.28
CA VAL A 89 -3.48 8.92 1.03
C VAL A 89 -2.91 8.18 -0.16
N LEU A 90 -2.48 6.95 0.05
CA LEU A 90 -2.13 5.98 -0.97
C LEU A 90 -3.28 4.99 -1.13
N VAL A 91 -3.67 4.67 -2.34
CA VAL A 91 -4.73 3.70 -2.64
C VAL A 91 -4.11 2.44 -3.22
N ARG A 92 -4.18 1.33 -2.48
CA ARG A 92 -3.84 0.01 -3.01
C ARG A 92 -4.96 -0.51 -3.91
N VAL A 93 -4.60 -0.90 -5.12
CA VAL A 93 -5.52 -1.38 -6.14
C VAL A 93 -5.19 -2.84 -6.47
N ASP A 94 -5.94 -3.76 -5.90
CA ASP A 94 -5.85 -5.18 -6.22
C ASP A 94 -6.89 -5.56 -7.29
N TYR A 95 -6.71 -6.68 -7.98
CA TYR A 95 -7.67 -7.15 -8.96
C TYR A 95 -8.96 -7.65 -8.31
N ALA A 96 -8.81 -8.54 -7.30
CA ALA A 96 -9.93 -9.11 -6.54
C ALA A 96 -9.46 -9.55 -5.15
N PRO A 97 -10.36 -9.81 -4.19
CA PRO A 97 -9.99 -10.49 -2.96
C PRO A 97 -9.25 -11.80 -3.26
N GLY A 98 -8.07 -11.97 -2.67
CA GLY A 98 -7.18 -13.10 -2.94
C GLY A 98 -6.50 -13.11 -4.32
N GLN A 99 -6.59 -12.02 -5.08
CA GLN A 99 -5.93 -11.90 -6.38
C GLN A 99 -5.34 -10.51 -6.55
N SER A 100 -4.02 -10.41 -6.46
CA SER A 100 -3.27 -9.16 -6.50
C SER A 100 -3.45 -8.39 -7.81
N LEU A 101 -3.18 -9.03 -8.94
CA LEU A 101 -3.29 -8.49 -10.30
C LEU A 101 -4.07 -9.47 -11.19
N PRO A 102 -4.48 -9.05 -12.40
CA PRO A 102 -5.10 -9.96 -13.35
C PRO A 102 -4.27 -11.24 -13.53
N PRO A 103 -4.91 -12.43 -13.64
CA PRO A 103 -4.20 -13.68 -13.90
C PRO A 103 -3.27 -13.59 -15.10
N ALA A 104 -2.11 -14.25 -15.04
CA ALA A 104 -1.11 -14.18 -16.10
C ALA A 104 -1.68 -14.61 -17.46
N GLY A 105 -1.45 -13.79 -18.49
CA GLY A 105 -1.92 -14.03 -19.85
C GLY A 105 -3.41 -13.78 -20.10
N ASP A 106 -4.18 -13.34 -19.10
CA ASP A 106 -5.61 -13.03 -19.28
C ASP A 106 -5.82 -11.61 -19.80
N ALA A 107 -5.96 -11.47 -21.10
CA ALA A 107 -6.16 -10.17 -21.74
C ALA A 107 -7.50 -9.51 -21.36
N ILE A 108 -8.55 -10.30 -21.11
CA ILE A 108 -9.87 -9.77 -20.72
C ILE A 108 -9.82 -9.23 -19.29
N ALA A 109 -9.20 -9.98 -18.38
CA ALA A 109 -8.99 -9.54 -17.01
C ALA A 109 -8.10 -8.28 -16.96
N LEU A 110 -7.05 -8.22 -17.78
CA LEU A 110 -6.20 -7.05 -17.91
C LEU A 110 -6.98 -5.82 -18.38
N ASP A 111 -7.77 -5.93 -19.43
CA ASP A 111 -8.56 -4.81 -19.95
C ASP A 111 -9.57 -4.30 -18.90
N ARG A 112 -10.23 -5.21 -18.19
CA ARG A 112 -11.13 -4.86 -17.07
C ARG A 112 -10.38 -4.12 -15.97
N TYR A 113 -9.19 -4.60 -15.58
CA TYR A 113 -8.38 -3.96 -14.56
C TYR A 113 -7.93 -2.56 -14.96
N LEU A 114 -7.44 -2.39 -16.19
CA LEU A 114 -7.04 -1.08 -16.71
C LEU A 114 -8.23 -0.12 -16.83
N GLY A 115 -9.41 -0.63 -17.21
CA GLY A 115 -10.66 0.13 -17.20
C GLY A 115 -11.01 0.63 -15.80
N TYR A 116 -10.84 -0.21 -14.77
CA TYR A 116 -11.04 0.17 -13.38
C TYR A 116 -10.04 1.23 -12.92
N VAL A 117 -8.74 1.02 -13.14
CA VAL A 117 -7.70 2.01 -12.82
C VAL A 117 -7.98 3.36 -13.48
N ARG A 118 -8.45 3.35 -14.73
CA ARG A 118 -8.85 4.58 -15.43
C ARG A 118 -10.00 5.30 -14.72
N ARG A 119 -11.01 4.55 -14.25
CA ARG A 119 -12.12 5.13 -13.48
C ARG A 119 -11.64 5.77 -12.19
N LEU A 120 -10.76 5.09 -11.43
CA LEU A 120 -10.17 5.64 -10.21
C LEU A 120 -9.39 6.94 -10.49
N ALA A 121 -8.53 6.94 -11.51
CA ALA A 121 -7.69 8.09 -11.83
C ALA A 121 -8.49 9.31 -12.34
N ARG A 122 -9.67 9.08 -12.94
CA ARG A 122 -10.58 10.13 -13.40
C ARG A 122 -11.55 10.64 -12.35
N ASP A 123 -11.78 9.90 -11.27
CA ASP A 123 -12.78 10.27 -10.27
C ASP A 123 -12.33 11.52 -9.53
N ALA A 124 -13.09 12.60 -9.68
CA ALA A 124 -12.79 13.88 -9.04
C ALA A 124 -12.74 13.80 -7.52
N ARG A 125 -13.45 12.83 -6.92
CA ARG A 125 -13.44 12.58 -5.47
C ARG A 125 -12.09 12.02 -5.01
N LEU A 126 -11.33 11.39 -5.90
CA LEU A 126 -10.01 10.82 -5.65
C LEU A 126 -8.86 11.72 -6.14
N ALA A 127 -9.16 12.93 -6.64
CA ALA A 127 -8.13 13.83 -7.15
C ALA A 127 -7.09 14.26 -6.10
N GLY A 128 -7.45 14.20 -4.81
CA GLY A 128 -6.56 14.55 -3.70
C GLY A 128 -5.69 13.40 -3.18
N VAL A 129 -5.82 12.18 -3.71
CA VAL A 129 -4.96 11.06 -3.27
C VAL A 129 -3.52 11.29 -3.72
N TYR A 130 -2.57 10.90 -2.87
CA TYR A 130 -1.15 11.03 -3.18
C TYR A 130 -0.73 10.09 -4.33
N GLY A 131 -1.28 8.87 -4.37
CA GLY A 131 -0.94 7.92 -5.43
C GLY A 131 -1.60 6.56 -5.29
N TYR A 132 -1.23 5.68 -6.21
CA TYR A 132 -1.76 4.32 -6.31
C TYR A 132 -0.67 3.29 -6.13
N ILE A 133 -0.94 2.28 -5.30
CA ILE A 133 -0.11 1.09 -5.11
C ILE A 133 -0.72 -0.03 -5.94
N ILE A 134 0.03 -0.61 -6.85
CA ILE A 134 -0.48 -1.55 -7.85
C ILE A 134 -0.26 -2.98 -7.40
N GLY A 135 -1.33 -3.62 -6.92
CA GLY A 135 -1.30 -4.98 -6.38
C GLY A 135 -0.57 -5.09 -5.03
N SER A 136 -0.59 -6.28 -4.44
CA SER A 136 0.14 -6.62 -3.21
C SER A 136 0.38 -8.12 -3.13
N GLY A 137 1.57 -8.52 -2.69
CA GLY A 137 1.91 -9.93 -2.44
C GLY A 137 1.87 -10.82 -3.68
N ALA A 138 2.14 -10.29 -4.86
CA ALA A 138 1.97 -10.99 -6.14
C ALA A 138 2.75 -12.32 -6.23
N ASN A 139 3.79 -12.51 -5.42
CA ASN A 139 4.57 -13.74 -5.30
C ASN A 139 3.95 -14.79 -4.36
N SER A 140 2.82 -14.51 -3.71
CA SER A 140 2.21 -15.44 -2.75
C SER A 140 1.05 -16.22 -3.35
N ALA A 141 0.86 -17.48 -2.92
CA ALA A 141 -0.29 -18.30 -3.32
C ALA A 141 -1.62 -17.66 -2.88
N GLY A 142 -1.66 -17.04 -1.69
CA GLY A 142 -2.85 -16.35 -1.18
C GLY A 142 -3.29 -15.16 -2.04
N SER A 143 -2.34 -14.50 -2.71
CA SER A 143 -2.60 -13.37 -3.63
C SER A 143 -2.77 -13.80 -5.10
N ASN A 144 -2.85 -15.12 -5.36
CA ASN A 144 -3.10 -15.73 -6.67
C ASN A 144 -4.19 -16.83 -6.56
N SER A 145 -5.08 -16.73 -5.55
CA SER A 145 -6.01 -17.81 -5.20
C SER A 145 -7.15 -18.02 -6.20
N LEU A 146 -7.51 -17.00 -6.99
CA LEU A 146 -8.56 -17.13 -8.01
C LEU A 146 -8.09 -17.87 -9.27
N ALA A 147 -6.81 -17.85 -9.56
CA ALA A 147 -6.26 -18.52 -10.73
C ALA A 147 -4.85 -19.08 -10.41
N PRO A 148 -4.75 -20.07 -9.52
CA PRO A 148 -3.47 -20.59 -9.07
C PRO A 148 -2.66 -21.24 -10.20
N GLU A 149 -3.31 -21.67 -11.28
CA GLU A 149 -2.66 -22.19 -12.48
C GLU A 149 -2.06 -21.09 -13.39
N ARG A 150 -2.41 -19.84 -13.15
CA ARG A 150 -1.92 -18.65 -13.88
C ARG A 150 -1.45 -17.59 -12.91
N PRO A 151 -0.46 -17.88 -12.05
CA PRO A 151 0.02 -16.94 -11.05
C PRO A 151 0.64 -15.70 -11.72
N VAL A 152 0.61 -14.60 -11.01
CA VAL A 152 1.26 -13.35 -11.46
C VAL A 152 2.77 -13.55 -11.43
N THR A 153 3.40 -13.73 -12.58
CA THR A 153 4.86 -13.76 -12.69
C THR A 153 5.46 -12.36 -12.62
N PRO A 154 6.76 -12.19 -12.32
CA PRO A 154 7.42 -10.88 -12.32
C PRO A 154 7.28 -10.15 -13.66
N GLU A 155 7.41 -10.89 -14.78
CA GLU A 155 7.29 -10.33 -16.13
C GLU A 155 5.85 -9.92 -16.43
N TRP A 156 4.87 -10.70 -16.00
CA TRP A 156 3.47 -10.34 -16.14
C TRP A 156 3.11 -9.13 -15.28
N TYR A 157 3.63 -9.05 -14.06
CA TYR A 157 3.50 -7.85 -13.24
C TYR A 157 4.02 -6.62 -13.98
N ALA A 158 5.25 -6.67 -14.51
CA ALA A 158 5.84 -5.58 -15.26
C ALA A 158 5.04 -5.26 -16.54
N ARG A 159 4.46 -6.29 -17.21
CA ARG A 159 3.54 -6.11 -18.35
C ARG A 159 2.31 -5.28 -17.95
N VAL A 160 1.68 -5.62 -16.83
CA VAL A 160 0.52 -4.88 -16.30
C VAL A 160 0.91 -3.47 -15.88
N PHE A 161 2.04 -3.33 -15.20
CA PHE A 161 2.47 -2.07 -14.60
C PHE A 161 2.93 -1.05 -15.64
N ASN A 162 3.95 -1.35 -16.46
CA ASN A 162 4.57 -0.40 -17.40
C ASN A 162 4.68 -0.92 -18.84
N GLY A 163 4.02 -2.04 -19.15
CA GLY A 163 3.96 -2.59 -20.51
C GLY A 163 5.24 -3.30 -20.93
N TYR A 164 5.93 -3.99 -20.02
CA TYR A 164 7.06 -4.85 -20.35
C TYR A 164 6.70 -5.84 -21.48
N ASP A 165 7.63 -6.09 -22.38
CA ASP A 165 7.49 -7.01 -23.53
C ASP A 165 6.32 -6.64 -24.48
N THR A 166 6.06 -5.34 -24.64
CA THR A 166 5.11 -4.82 -25.64
C THR A 166 5.76 -3.73 -26.48
N GLU A 167 5.14 -3.42 -27.62
CA GLU A 167 5.55 -2.31 -28.47
C GLU A 167 5.67 -1.01 -27.67
N PRO A 168 6.74 -0.23 -27.84
CA PRO A 168 7.01 0.95 -27.01
C PRO A 168 5.88 1.98 -26.98
N GLY A 169 5.17 2.19 -28.06
CA GLY A 169 4.04 3.11 -28.15
C GLY A 169 2.72 2.60 -27.55
N ARG A 170 2.68 1.37 -27.08
CA ARG A 170 1.48 0.77 -26.50
C ARG A 170 1.21 1.31 -25.09
N ILE A 171 -0.03 1.76 -24.85
CA ILE A 171 -0.44 2.45 -23.61
C ILE A 171 -1.38 1.61 -22.74
N ASP A 172 -1.51 0.32 -23.00
CA ASP A 172 -2.33 -0.63 -22.27
C ASP A 172 -1.62 -1.17 -21.01
N ASN A 173 -1.23 -0.26 -20.15
CA ASN A 173 -0.61 -0.54 -18.86
C ASN A 173 -1.02 0.53 -17.83
N VAL A 174 -0.88 0.20 -16.55
CA VAL A 174 -1.35 1.04 -15.45
C VAL A 174 -0.68 2.40 -15.45
N LEU A 175 0.64 2.44 -15.61
CA LEU A 175 1.41 3.69 -15.54
C LEU A 175 0.98 4.69 -16.63
N ALA A 176 0.77 4.20 -17.85
CA ALA A 176 0.26 5.02 -18.95
C ALA A 176 -1.18 5.52 -18.67
N VAL A 177 -2.04 4.64 -18.15
CA VAL A 177 -3.43 4.98 -17.81
C VAL A 177 -3.48 6.05 -16.73
N VAL A 178 -2.79 5.86 -15.61
CA VAL A 178 -2.82 6.85 -14.52
C VAL A 178 -2.24 8.18 -14.97
N ARG A 179 -1.07 8.18 -15.62
CA ARG A 179 -0.43 9.43 -16.06
C ARG A 179 -1.24 10.20 -17.11
N SER A 180 -2.06 9.51 -17.90
CA SER A 180 -2.96 10.18 -18.85
C SER A 180 -4.18 10.83 -18.19
N GLU A 181 -4.66 10.29 -17.07
CA GLU A 181 -5.89 10.73 -16.40
C GLU A 181 -5.62 11.61 -15.17
N ASN A 182 -4.59 11.30 -14.41
CA ASN A 182 -4.16 12.03 -13.22
C ASN A 182 -2.61 12.10 -13.15
N PRO A 183 -1.99 13.03 -13.88
CA PRO A 183 -0.53 13.12 -13.98
C PRO A 183 0.16 13.50 -12.66
N MET A 184 -0.58 13.98 -11.66
CA MET A 184 -0.04 14.34 -10.34
C MET A 184 0.04 13.16 -9.37
N ALA A 185 -0.75 12.10 -9.61
CA ALA A 185 -0.74 10.94 -8.74
C ALA A 185 0.52 10.09 -8.96
N GLN A 186 1.15 9.68 -7.86
CA GLN A 186 2.27 8.74 -7.91
C GLN A 186 1.78 7.33 -8.22
N VAL A 187 2.54 6.55 -8.97
CA VAL A 187 2.23 5.15 -9.29
C VAL A 187 3.35 4.27 -8.75
N LEU A 188 3.01 3.55 -7.69
CA LEU A 188 3.96 2.74 -6.94
C LEU A 188 3.82 1.26 -7.31
N VAL A 189 4.96 0.58 -7.42
CA VAL A 189 4.99 -0.88 -7.48
C VAL A 189 4.50 -1.42 -6.15
N GLY A 190 3.56 -2.37 -6.16
CA GLY A 190 3.02 -2.95 -4.95
C GLY A 190 4.02 -3.90 -4.25
N PRO A 191 3.85 -4.11 -2.95
CA PRO A 191 4.80 -4.87 -2.16
C PRO A 191 4.80 -6.35 -2.57
N ILE A 192 5.98 -6.94 -2.50
CA ILE A 192 6.20 -8.37 -2.59
C ILE A 192 6.23 -8.94 -1.17
N THR A 193 5.58 -10.08 -0.94
CA THR A 193 5.55 -10.73 0.36
C THR A 193 6.94 -11.24 0.72
N PRO A 194 7.54 -10.78 1.83
CA PRO A 194 8.81 -11.30 2.29
C PRO A 194 8.64 -12.71 2.86
N TRP A 195 9.72 -13.48 2.85
CA TRP A 195 9.79 -14.84 3.42
C TRP A 195 8.66 -15.76 2.96
N ASN A 196 8.23 -15.58 1.73
CA ASN A 196 7.15 -16.37 1.17
C ASN A 196 7.62 -17.78 0.85
N GLU A 197 6.76 -18.77 1.14
CA GLU A 197 6.97 -20.14 0.64
C GLU A 197 6.93 -20.14 -0.89
N ASP A 198 7.89 -20.85 -1.50
CA ASP A 198 7.75 -21.07 -2.92
C ASP A 198 6.48 -21.91 -3.16
N GLN A 199 5.90 -21.75 -4.33
CA GLN A 199 4.67 -22.45 -4.73
C GLN A 199 4.78 -23.97 -4.72
N ASN A 200 5.99 -24.51 -4.50
CA ASN A 200 6.29 -25.95 -4.45
C ASN A 200 6.42 -26.48 -3.02
N GLY A 201 6.07 -25.72 -2.00
CA GLY A 201 6.13 -26.12 -0.60
C GLY A 201 7.54 -26.31 -0.05
N ARG A 202 8.54 -25.72 -0.71
CA ARG A 202 9.91 -25.67 -0.19
C ARG A 202 10.00 -24.63 0.93
N ARG A 203 10.99 -24.80 1.80
CA ARG A 203 11.17 -23.91 2.95
C ARG A 203 11.25 -22.45 2.49
N PRO A 204 10.48 -21.56 3.13
CA PRO A 204 10.33 -20.17 2.72
C PRO A 204 11.61 -19.33 2.77
N TYR A 205 12.70 -19.82 3.27
CA TYR A 205 13.80 -19.01 3.79
C TYR A 205 15.19 -19.45 3.35
N ALA A 206 15.33 -20.09 2.20
CA ALA A 206 16.66 -20.17 1.61
C ALA A 206 17.11 -18.76 1.21
N VAL A 207 18.39 -18.43 1.32
CA VAL A 207 18.94 -17.10 0.98
C VAL A 207 18.87 -16.82 -0.52
N ASP A 208 18.88 -17.88 -1.32
CA ASP A 208 18.39 -17.86 -2.69
C ASP A 208 16.88 -17.86 -2.77
N ALA A 209 16.24 -17.28 -1.74
CA ALA A 209 14.82 -17.37 -1.56
C ALA A 209 14.09 -16.86 -2.79
N PRO A 210 13.09 -17.60 -3.29
CA PRO A 210 12.32 -17.23 -4.47
C PRO A 210 11.73 -15.83 -4.41
N TRP A 211 11.44 -15.32 -3.22
CA TRP A 211 10.94 -13.97 -3.02
C TRP A 211 11.94 -12.87 -3.41
N LEU A 212 13.25 -13.06 -3.15
CA LEU A 212 14.29 -12.13 -3.61
C LEU A 212 14.43 -12.19 -5.12
N ASN A 213 14.41 -13.39 -5.70
CA ASN A 213 14.48 -13.58 -7.14
C ASN A 213 13.26 -13.00 -7.85
N TYR A 214 12.08 -13.14 -7.27
CA TYR A 214 10.86 -12.54 -7.80
C TYR A 214 11.02 -11.01 -7.91
N MET A 215 11.39 -10.35 -6.81
CA MET A 215 11.58 -8.89 -6.78
C MET A 215 12.68 -8.46 -7.75
N ASN A 216 13.82 -9.16 -7.77
CA ASN A 216 14.92 -8.83 -8.65
C ASN A 216 14.53 -8.94 -10.14
N THR A 217 13.80 -9.99 -10.52
CA THR A 217 13.28 -10.16 -11.88
C THR A 217 12.26 -9.09 -12.23
N LEU A 218 11.35 -8.76 -11.31
CA LEU A 218 10.37 -7.71 -11.49
C LEU A 218 11.04 -6.36 -11.75
N VAL A 219 11.99 -5.95 -10.91
CA VAL A 219 12.67 -4.66 -11.05
C VAL A 219 13.50 -4.61 -12.35
N ALA A 220 14.15 -5.72 -12.72
CA ALA A 220 14.86 -5.84 -14.00
C ALA A 220 13.95 -5.67 -15.22
N ALA A 221 12.75 -6.27 -15.17
CA ALA A 221 11.73 -6.14 -16.22
C ALA A 221 11.18 -4.70 -16.31
N LEU A 222 10.89 -4.06 -15.18
CA LEU A 222 10.46 -2.66 -15.12
C LEU A 222 11.52 -1.71 -15.69
N ASP A 223 12.77 -1.87 -15.30
CA ASP A 223 13.90 -1.08 -15.83
C ASP A 223 14.07 -1.29 -17.34
N THR A 224 13.98 -2.52 -17.80
CA THR A 224 14.08 -2.86 -19.23
C THR A 224 12.99 -2.19 -20.04
N ALA A 225 11.74 -2.25 -19.58
CA ALA A 225 10.63 -1.59 -20.26
C ALA A 225 10.78 -0.06 -20.29
N ALA A 226 11.21 0.54 -19.17
CA ALA A 226 11.48 1.97 -19.10
C ALA A 226 12.60 2.39 -20.09
N ARG A 227 13.69 1.63 -20.15
CA ARG A 227 14.80 1.86 -21.06
C ARG A 227 14.38 1.77 -22.54
N ILE A 228 13.65 0.73 -22.91
CA ILE A 228 13.20 0.53 -24.30
C ILE A 228 12.30 1.67 -24.74
N ARG A 229 11.35 2.08 -23.90
CA ARG A 229 10.46 3.19 -24.20
C ARG A 229 11.18 4.52 -24.30
N ALA A 230 12.11 4.79 -23.40
CA ALA A 230 12.94 6.00 -23.48
C ALA A 230 13.75 6.06 -24.78
N GLN A 231 14.32 4.94 -25.21
CA GLN A 231 15.04 4.83 -26.50
C GLN A 231 14.15 5.07 -27.73
N ALA A 232 12.87 4.70 -27.62
CA ALA A 232 11.85 4.94 -28.66
C ALA A 232 11.22 6.35 -28.59
N GLY A 233 11.71 7.24 -27.72
CA GLY A 233 11.17 8.59 -27.56
C GLY A 233 9.82 8.66 -26.85
N VAL A 234 9.39 7.58 -26.22
CA VAL A 234 8.21 7.57 -25.36
C VAL A 234 8.60 8.11 -23.97
N PRO A 235 7.73 8.89 -23.30
CA PRO A 235 8.02 9.34 -21.93
C PRO A 235 8.46 8.20 -21.03
N LEU A 236 9.42 8.46 -20.15
CA LEU A 236 9.97 7.44 -19.25
C LEU A 236 8.86 6.75 -18.47
N MET A 237 8.79 5.43 -18.59
CA MET A 237 7.77 4.57 -17.95
C MET A 237 8.35 3.83 -16.74
N ALA A 238 9.21 4.51 -15.98
CA ALA A 238 9.66 4.04 -14.68
C ALA A 238 8.58 4.28 -13.62
N PRO A 239 8.51 3.44 -12.56
CA PRO A 239 7.65 3.70 -11.40
C PRO A 239 8.05 5.00 -10.70
N ASP A 240 7.15 5.55 -9.89
CA ASP A 240 7.44 6.72 -9.05
C ASP A 240 7.98 6.31 -7.66
N GLY A 241 7.93 5.02 -7.32
CA GLY A 241 8.44 4.44 -6.09
C GLY A 241 7.98 3.00 -5.90
N PHE A 242 8.33 2.44 -4.77
CA PHE A 242 7.99 1.06 -4.41
C PHE A 242 7.33 1.02 -3.04
N ALA A 243 6.16 0.39 -2.96
CA ALA A 243 5.62 -0.09 -1.70
C ALA A 243 6.33 -1.39 -1.32
N VAL A 244 6.71 -1.52 -0.05
CA VAL A 244 7.38 -2.71 0.47
C VAL A 244 6.74 -3.17 1.76
N GLN A 245 6.83 -4.46 2.06
CA GLN A 245 6.46 -5.01 3.36
C GLN A 245 7.73 -5.21 4.19
N ALA A 246 7.68 -4.73 5.42
CA ALA A 246 8.72 -4.95 6.40
C ALA A 246 8.06 -5.24 7.77
N PRO A 247 7.44 -6.41 7.92
CA PRO A 247 6.90 -6.85 9.22
C PRO A 247 8.07 -7.11 10.16
N GLY A 248 7.98 -6.52 11.36
CA GLY A 248 8.94 -6.74 12.42
C GLY A 248 8.63 -8.03 13.17
N ARG A 249 9.67 -8.55 13.84
CA ARG A 249 9.53 -9.64 14.78
C ARG A 249 10.08 -9.19 16.12
N PRO A 250 9.30 -9.25 17.18
CA PRO A 250 9.86 -9.07 18.52
C PRO A 250 10.72 -10.29 18.86
N GLU A 251 11.90 -10.08 19.39
CA GLU A 251 12.71 -11.15 19.90
C GLU A 251 12.38 -11.44 21.37
N LEU A 252 12.47 -12.72 21.75
CA LEU A 252 12.41 -13.11 23.13
C LEU A 252 13.71 -12.74 23.82
N ILE A 253 13.61 -12.09 24.97
CA ILE A 253 14.74 -11.96 25.91
C ILE A 253 14.97 -13.31 26.57
N ASP A 254 16.21 -13.77 26.64
CA ASP A 254 16.58 -15.02 27.26
C ASP A 254 16.01 -15.16 28.68
N GLY A 255 15.15 -16.14 28.86
CA GLY A 255 14.78 -16.69 30.16
C GLY A 255 13.51 -16.14 30.84
N ASP A 256 13.08 -14.90 30.57
CA ASP A 256 12.01 -14.28 31.40
C ASP A 256 10.71 -13.99 30.61
N GLY A 257 10.60 -14.43 29.35
CA GLY A 257 9.40 -14.20 28.55
C GLY A 257 9.18 -12.74 28.12
N GLY A 258 10.11 -11.86 28.43
CA GLY A 258 10.11 -10.48 27.91
C GLY A 258 10.47 -10.42 26.42
N ARG A 259 10.08 -9.34 25.76
CA ARG A 259 10.41 -9.10 24.35
C ARG A 259 11.13 -7.77 24.21
N GLU A 260 12.18 -7.74 23.41
CA GLU A 260 12.91 -6.51 23.09
C GLU A 260 12.42 -5.91 21.77
N PRO A 261 12.41 -4.59 21.65
CA PRO A 261 12.08 -3.90 20.40
C PRO A 261 13.25 -3.97 19.40
N ARG A 262 13.69 -5.19 19.06
CA ARG A 262 14.75 -5.37 18.07
C ARG A 262 14.20 -5.29 16.66
N LEU A 263 14.97 -4.66 15.78
CA LEU A 263 14.64 -4.50 14.36
C LEU A 263 15.52 -5.38 13.48
N ASP A 264 16.65 -5.80 13.99
CA ASP A 264 17.66 -6.57 13.29
C ASP A 264 17.62 -8.01 13.76
N LEU A 265 17.18 -8.88 12.89
CA LEU A 265 17.12 -10.31 13.12
C LEU A 265 17.69 -11.04 11.91
N ALA A 266 18.99 -11.30 11.95
CA ALA A 266 19.66 -12.14 10.97
C ALA A 266 19.79 -13.56 11.52
N LEU A 267 19.21 -14.53 10.86
CA LEU A 267 19.22 -15.91 11.31
C LEU A 267 20.29 -16.71 10.55
N PRO A 268 21.17 -17.46 11.24
CA PRO A 268 22.18 -18.30 10.59
C PRO A 268 21.59 -19.32 9.62
N GLU A 269 20.44 -19.89 9.94
CA GLU A 269 19.70 -20.83 9.09
C GLU A 269 19.18 -20.19 7.81
N TRP A 270 19.18 -18.85 7.72
CA TRP A 270 18.85 -18.07 6.53
C TRP A 270 20.09 -17.45 5.88
N GLU A 271 21.27 -18.00 6.20
CA GLU A 271 22.56 -17.53 5.69
C GLU A 271 22.79 -16.01 5.90
N GLY A 272 22.22 -15.47 7.00
CA GLY A 272 22.34 -14.06 7.34
C GLY A 272 21.31 -13.14 6.68
N ALA A 273 20.29 -13.68 5.99
CA ALA A 273 19.19 -12.86 5.49
C ALA A 273 18.36 -12.26 6.65
N GLN A 274 17.90 -11.04 6.43
CA GLN A 274 17.06 -10.34 7.41
C GLN A 274 15.70 -11.02 7.57
N ALA A 275 15.36 -11.31 8.81
CA ALA A 275 14.09 -11.90 9.21
C ALA A 275 13.23 -10.95 10.04
N GLY A 276 13.72 -9.75 10.33
CA GLY A 276 13.04 -8.71 11.08
C GLY A 276 12.66 -7.49 10.21
N PHE A 277 12.39 -6.38 10.88
CA PHE A 277 11.99 -5.13 10.23
C PHE A 277 12.98 -4.63 9.17
N ARG A 278 14.28 -4.83 9.39
CA ARG A 278 15.31 -4.43 8.40
C ARG A 278 15.30 -5.21 7.08
N VAL A 279 14.30 -6.08 6.87
CA VAL A 279 14.07 -6.72 5.55
C VAL A 279 13.90 -5.68 4.44
N TYR A 280 13.50 -4.44 4.74
CA TYR A 280 13.43 -3.37 3.76
C TYR A 280 14.78 -3.10 3.06
N GLU A 281 15.92 -3.34 3.74
CA GLU A 281 17.26 -3.18 3.17
C GLU A 281 17.51 -4.15 2.00
N GLN A 282 16.90 -5.34 2.05
CA GLN A 282 16.94 -6.30 0.95
C GLN A 282 16.21 -5.75 -0.29
N TRP A 283 15.02 -5.15 -0.05
CA TRP A 283 14.24 -4.50 -1.12
C TRP A 283 14.99 -3.30 -1.70
N GLN A 284 15.52 -2.44 -0.85
CA GLN A 284 16.30 -1.27 -1.22
C GLN A 284 17.52 -1.66 -2.05
N GLY A 285 18.25 -2.69 -1.62
CA GLY A 285 19.41 -3.22 -2.35
C GLY A 285 19.06 -3.68 -3.77
N ILE A 286 17.87 -4.31 -3.96
CA ILE A 286 17.40 -4.73 -5.28
C ILE A 286 17.00 -3.52 -6.12
N VAL A 287 16.19 -2.61 -5.60
CA VAL A 287 15.72 -1.41 -6.30
C VAL A 287 16.90 -0.57 -6.80
N ASN A 288 17.96 -0.46 -6.01
CA ASN A 288 19.16 0.34 -6.33
C ASN A 288 20.12 -0.31 -7.34
N ARG A 289 19.89 -1.56 -7.75
CA ARG A 289 20.71 -2.24 -8.78
C ARG A 289 20.47 -1.74 -10.19
N TYR A 290 19.32 -1.14 -10.47
CA TYR A 290 18.89 -0.84 -11.83
C TYR A 290 18.76 0.67 -12.04
N ARG A 291 19.16 1.12 -13.23
CA ARG A 291 19.35 2.55 -13.54
C ARG A 291 18.09 3.40 -13.37
N HIS A 292 16.94 2.87 -13.80
CA HIS A 292 15.69 3.64 -13.80
C HIS A 292 14.88 3.47 -12.52
N THR A 293 15.39 2.70 -11.56
CA THR A 293 14.75 2.51 -10.26
C THR A 293 15.65 2.91 -9.09
N ALA A 294 16.95 3.04 -9.31
CA ALA A 294 17.89 3.44 -8.27
C ALA A 294 17.52 4.80 -7.66
N GLY A 295 17.49 4.85 -6.33
CA GLY A 295 17.17 6.06 -5.58
C GLY A 295 15.69 6.42 -5.51
N LEU A 296 14.79 5.63 -6.14
CA LEU A 296 13.35 5.85 -6.00
C LEU A 296 12.88 5.61 -4.56
N PRO A 297 11.89 6.38 -4.08
CA PRO A 297 11.41 6.26 -2.71
C PRO A 297 10.78 4.90 -2.43
N LEU A 298 11.01 4.41 -1.21
CA LEU A 298 10.38 3.22 -0.66
C LEU A 298 9.35 3.62 0.39
N TYR A 299 8.20 2.97 0.34
CA TYR A 299 7.10 3.14 1.30
C TYR A 299 6.88 1.81 2.00
N ILE A 300 7.16 1.73 3.29
CA ILE A 300 6.86 0.54 4.08
C ILE A 300 5.37 0.58 4.40
N THR A 301 4.57 -0.12 3.60
CA THR A 301 3.10 -0.02 3.60
C THR A 301 2.40 -1.05 4.50
N ALA A 302 3.16 -1.92 5.15
CA ALA A 302 2.67 -2.82 6.19
C ALA A 302 3.83 -3.14 7.14
N ALA A 303 3.86 -2.45 8.28
CA ALA A 303 4.78 -2.71 9.38
C ALA A 303 3.98 -3.12 10.63
N ASN A 304 4.47 -4.11 11.35
CA ASN A 304 3.94 -4.57 12.64
C ASN A 304 4.92 -5.56 13.28
N THR A 305 4.53 -6.21 14.37
CA THR A 305 5.33 -7.23 15.05
C THR A 305 4.79 -8.66 14.84
N TYR A 306 4.12 -8.92 13.73
CA TYR A 306 3.61 -10.25 13.41
C TYR A 306 4.74 -11.26 13.20
N HIS A 307 4.62 -12.42 13.85
CA HIS A 307 5.56 -13.54 13.73
C HIS A 307 4.92 -14.67 12.90
N PRO A 308 5.16 -14.74 11.60
CA PRO A 308 4.43 -15.64 10.70
C PRO A 308 4.66 -17.13 10.99
N ALA A 309 5.85 -17.52 11.46
CA ALA A 309 6.15 -18.92 11.78
C ALA A 309 5.42 -19.43 13.03
N GLU A 310 5.09 -18.54 13.96
CA GLU A 310 4.37 -18.86 15.20
C GLU A 310 2.89 -18.50 15.10
N GLY A 311 2.49 -17.75 14.09
CA GLY A 311 1.14 -17.19 13.96
C GLY A 311 0.83 -16.12 15.01
N ALA A 312 1.86 -15.65 15.76
CA ALA A 312 1.67 -14.69 16.84
C ALA A 312 1.43 -13.28 16.26
N THR A 313 0.41 -12.62 16.78
CA THR A 313 -0.06 -11.30 16.36
C THR A 313 0.55 -10.18 17.21
N PRO A 314 0.54 -8.92 16.75
CA PRO A 314 0.99 -7.79 17.56
C PRO A 314 0.27 -7.66 18.90
N SER A 315 -1.00 -8.03 18.98
CA SER A 315 -1.74 -8.03 20.25
C SER A 315 -1.15 -8.98 21.31
N GLU A 316 -0.40 -9.98 20.88
CA GLU A 316 0.24 -10.96 21.77
C GLU A 316 1.72 -10.66 22.03
N ASN A 317 2.37 -9.93 21.11
CA ASN A 317 3.82 -9.88 21.09
C ASN A 317 4.44 -8.48 20.91
N TYR A 318 3.66 -7.40 20.85
CA TYR A 318 4.20 -6.06 20.66
C TYR A 318 5.09 -5.65 21.84
N PRO A 319 6.39 -5.38 21.65
CA PRO A 319 7.25 -4.87 22.70
C PRO A 319 7.19 -3.33 22.72
N ALA A 320 7.03 -2.75 23.90
CA ALA A 320 7.06 -1.30 24.08
C ALA A 320 8.37 -0.71 23.51
N GLY A 321 8.25 0.40 22.77
CA GLY A 321 9.38 1.07 22.14
C GLY A 321 9.69 0.60 20.72
N TRP A 322 9.00 -0.40 20.18
CA TRP A 322 9.26 -0.91 18.83
C TRP A 322 8.99 0.13 17.75
N LEU A 323 7.83 0.81 17.81
CA LEU A 323 7.48 1.86 16.85
C LEU A 323 8.46 3.04 16.90
N THR A 324 8.87 3.44 18.10
CA THR A 324 9.87 4.50 18.30
C THR A 324 11.17 4.14 17.62
N THR A 325 11.70 2.96 17.91
CA THR A 325 12.96 2.47 17.32
C THR A 325 12.84 2.31 15.79
N ALA A 326 11.71 1.81 15.30
CA ALA A 326 11.47 1.68 13.87
C ALA A 326 11.40 3.05 13.16
N LEU A 327 10.74 4.03 13.77
CA LEU A 327 10.64 5.39 13.21
C LEU A 327 11.99 6.11 13.24
N GLU A 328 12.81 5.93 14.28
CA GLU A 328 14.18 6.46 14.35
C GLU A 328 15.02 5.96 13.18
N VAL A 329 15.04 4.63 12.96
CA VAL A 329 15.76 4.03 11.82
C VAL A 329 15.26 4.56 10.48
N VAL A 330 13.94 4.65 10.30
CA VAL A 330 13.35 5.21 9.08
C VAL A 330 13.70 6.68 8.87
N ASN A 331 13.79 7.46 9.95
CA ASN A 331 14.16 8.88 9.85
C ASN A 331 15.62 9.09 9.44
N GLU A 332 16.50 8.14 9.76
CA GLU A 332 17.91 8.15 9.34
C GLU A 332 18.09 7.71 7.88
N GLU A 333 17.12 7.00 7.30
CA GLU A 333 17.21 6.43 5.96
C GLU A 333 16.48 7.32 4.93
N PRO A 334 17.19 8.12 4.12
CA PRO A 334 16.57 9.13 3.25
C PRO A 334 15.69 8.53 2.15
N GLN A 335 15.93 7.28 1.74
CA GLN A 335 15.13 6.63 0.69
C GLN A 335 13.80 6.10 1.21
N ILE A 336 13.62 5.93 2.52
CA ILE A 336 12.34 5.49 3.10
C ILE A 336 11.42 6.70 3.30
N ALA A 337 10.36 6.79 2.52
CA ALA A 337 9.42 7.89 2.57
C ALA A 337 8.36 7.77 3.69
N ALA A 338 8.00 6.53 4.06
CA ALA A 338 6.97 6.26 5.05
C ALA A 338 7.16 4.91 5.76
N ILE A 339 6.73 4.85 7.02
CA ILE A 339 6.47 3.64 7.79
C ILE A 339 4.99 3.65 8.19
N ILE A 340 4.25 2.64 7.77
CA ILE A 340 2.79 2.59 7.88
C ILE A 340 2.40 1.36 8.68
N TRP A 341 1.81 1.59 9.85
CA TRP A 341 1.34 0.51 10.73
C TRP A 341 0.16 -0.24 10.10
N PHE A 342 0.15 -1.54 10.18
CA PHE A 342 -0.93 -2.42 9.77
C PHE A 342 -1.65 -2.97 11.00
N ILE A 343 -2.77 -2.47 11.39
CA ILE A 343 -3.89 -1.66 10.89
C ILE A 343 -4.24 -0.59 11.93
N ASP A 344 -4.92 0.52 11.57
CA ASP A 344 -5.54 1.42 12.55
C ASP A 344 -6.95 0.95 12.92
N ALA A 345 -7.88 0.95 11.96
CA ALA A 345 -9.24 0.44 12.13
C ALA A 345 -9.72 -0.24 10.85
N PHE A 346 -10.04 -1.53 10.90
CA PHE A 346 -10.53 -2.22 9.71
C PHE A 346 -11.96 -1.77 9.39
N PRO A 347 -12.27 -1.32 8.15
CA PRO A 347 -13.50 -0.57 7.90
C PRO A 347 -14.78 -1.41 7.87
N HIS A 348 -14.71 -2.72 7.61
CA HIS A 348 -15.89 -3.55 7.31
C HIS A 348 -15.95 -4.88 8.07
N ASP A 349 -14.97 -5.17 8.90
CA ASP A 349 -14.85 -6.47 9.56
C ASP A 349 -14.02 -6.31 10.84
N ASP A 350 -14.22 -7.16 11.83
CA ASP A 350 -13.48 -7.21 13.09
C ASP A 350 -12.43 -8.34 13.17
N GLN A 351 -12.31 -9.16 12.11
CA GLN A 351 -11.39 -10.29 12.08
C GLN A 351 -9.91 -9.88 12.23
N TRP A 352 -9.60 -8.61 11.95
CA TRP A 352 -8.24 -8.06 11.99
C TRP A 352 -7.94 -7.24 13.25
N ASP A 353 -8.82 -7.27 14.25
CA ASP A 353 -8.68 -6.49 15.49
C ASP A 353 -7.38 -6.78 16.26
N PHE A 354 -6.77 -7.96 16.06
CA PHE A 354 -5.48 -8.30 16.64
C PHE A 354 -4.30 -7.44 16.14
N PHE A 355 -4.51 -6.69 15.06
CA PHE A 355 -3.56 -5.75 14.48
C PHE A 355 -3.98 -4.30 14.71
N SER A 356 -5.23 -4.05 15.16
CA SER A 356 -5.84 -2.72 15.23
C SER A 356 -5.32 -1.90 16.41
N LEU A 357 -4.78 -0.71 16.12
CA LEU A 357 -4.45 0.28 17.14
C LEU A 357 -5.71 0.75 17.86
N THR A 358 -6.80 1.00 17.13
CA THR A 358 -8.06 1.52 17.68
C THR A 358 -8.73 0.54 18.63
N GLU A 359 -8.72 -0.76 18.34
CA GLU A 359 -9.37 -1.78 19.18
C GLU A 359 -8.59 -2.11 20.45
N ARG A 360 -7.30 -1.77 20.51
CA ARG A 360 -6.46 -1.89 21.70
C ARG A 360 -6.43 -3.29 22.34
N ARG A 361 -6.59 -4.34 21.55
CA ARG A 361 -6.55 -5.72 22.07
C ARG A 361 -5.17 -6.08 22.58
N GLY A 362 -5.08 -6.65 23.79
CA GLY A 362 -3.83 -7.11 24.37
C GLY A 362 -2.76 -6.01 24.39
N GLN A 363 -1.61 -6.27 23.78
CA GLN A 363 -0.48 -5.34 23.72
C GLN A 363 -0.70 -4.17 22.74
N MET A 364 -1.78 -4.18 21.97
CA MET A 364 -2.08 -3.07 21.06
C MET A 364 -2.40 -1.76 21.78
N ALA A 365 -2.83 -1.81 23.04
CA ALA A 365 -2.98 -0.61 23.86
C ALA A 365 -1.65 0.14 24.02
N VAL A 366 -0.56 -0.59 24.22
CA VAL A 366 0.80 -0.03 24.33
C VAL A 366 1.26 0.54 22.98
N ALA A 367 1.00 -0.19 21.89
CA ALA A 367 1.36 0.26 20.56
C ALA A 367 0.62 1.56 20.16
N GLU A 368 -0.65 1.68 20.52
CA GLU A 368 -1.46 2.86 20.24
C GLU A 368 -1.02 4.07 21.04
N GLU A 369 -0.75 3.91 22.36
CA GLU A 369 -0.20 4.97 23.20
C GLU A 369 1.16 5.47 22.68
N GLU A 370 2.01 4.55 22.23
CA GLU A 370 3.29 4.89 21.61
C GLU A 370 3.11 5.62 20.28
N PHE A 371 2.21 5.15 19.41
CA PHE A 371 1.90 5.78 18.14
C PHE A 371 1.41 7.23 18.33
N ASP A 372 0.47 7.45 19.25
CA ASP A 372 -0.05 8.78 19.55
C ASP A 372 1.03 9.69 20.17
N SER A 373 1.90 9.15 21.02
CA SER A 373 3.04 9.89 21.58
C SER A 373 3.99 10.37 20.48
N LEU A 374 4.28 9.52 19.50
CA LEU A 374 5.14 9.86 18.35
C LEU A 374 4.52 10.97 17.45
N LEU A 375 3.20 11.03 17.35
CA LEU A 375 2.50 12.13 16.67
C LEU A 375 2.62 13.46 17.43
N GLN A 376 2.73 13.43 18.75
CA GLN A 376 2.81 14.63 19.60
C GLN A 376 4.23 15.19 19.72
N LEU A 377 5.27 14.37 19.55
CA LEU A 377 6.66 14.80 19.66
C LEU A 377 6.97 15.93 18.66
N ALA A 378 7.74 16.92 19.09
CA ALA A 378 8.26 17.92 18.17
C ALA A 378 9.16 17.29 17.11
N PRO A 379 9.21 17.86 15.89
CA PRO A 379 10.06 17.34 14.82
C PRO A 379 11.54 17.49 15.14
#